data_6c96b1db6213fa80aa3a9ffa00e2e0ac
#
_entry.id   6c96b1db6213fa80aa3a9ffa00e2e0ac
#
_cell.length_a   1.000
_cell.length_b   1.000
_cell.length_c   1.000
_cell.angle_alpha   90.00
_cell.angle_beta   90.00
_cell.angle_gamma   90.00
#
_symmetry.space_group_name_H-M   'P 1'
#
loop_
_entity.id
_entity.type
_entity.pdbx_description
1 polymer ?
#
loop_
_entity_poly.entity_id
_entity_poly.type
_entity_poly.pdbx_seq_one_letter_code
_entity_poly.pdbx_strand_id
1 'polypeptide(L)'
;MIAEITGQDFTDQVLRSELPVFACFVARWCHTCFPTCFVADELAEEYEGKIKFVRIDAEKNSEIRVKYHVIALPSIVLFQDSQPVNRLLGYQERASLRESLETLLAERQTSTGTLDRDDGKTKDDQSDSL
;
A
#
# COMPACT_ATOMS: atom_id res chain seq x y z
N MET A 1 -9.71 12.71 3.25
CA MET A 1 -8.54 12.65 4.13
C MET A 1 -8.33 11.23 4.62
N ILE A 2 -7.09 10.82 4.72
CA ILE A 2 -6.75 9.45 5.10
C ILE A 2 -6.79 9.31 6.62
N ALA A 3 -7.44 8.24 7.10
CA ALA A 3 -7.48 7.99 8.54
C ALA A 3 -6.18 7.36 9.01
N GLU A 4 -5.71 7.80 10.17
CA GLU A 4 -4.55 7.17 10.79
C GLU A 4 -5.04 6.00 11.62
N ILE A 5 -4.40 4.85 11.49
CA ILE A 5 -4.77 3.66 12.25
C ILE A 5 -3.61 3.25 13.15
N THR A 6 -3.95 2.50 14.19
CA THR A 6 -2.94 1.97 15.11
C THR A 6 -2.61 0.53 14.76
N GLY A 7 -1.56 0.01 15.42
CA GLY A 7 -1.23 -1.40 15.24
C GLY A 7 -2.34 -2.33 15.67
N GLN A 8 -3.15 -1.92 16.64
CA GLN A 8 -4.27 -2.74 17.08
C GLN A 8 -5.35 -2.85 16.00
N ASP A 9 -5.47 -1.80 15.18
CA ASP A 9 -6.49 -1.78 14.13
C ASP A 9 -5.99 -2.42 12.83
N PHE A 10 -4.72 -2.75 12.76
CA PHE A 10 -4.12 -3.15 11.50
C PHE A 10 -4.78 -4.38 10.88
N THR A 11 -5.03 -5.40 11.70
CA THR A 11 -5.66 -6.62 11.18
C THR A 11 -7.03 -6.32 10.60
N ASP A 12 -7.86 -5.58 11.34
CA ASP A 12 -9.22 -5.29 10.86
C ASP A 12 -9.23 -4.34 9.70
N GLN A 13 -8.39 -3.31 9.72
CA GLN A 13 -8.45 -2.26 8.72
C GLN A 13 -7.69 -2.60 7.46
N VAL A 14 -6.66 -3.43 7.56
CA VAL A 14 -5.81 -3.75 6.40
C VAL A 14 -5.97 -5.20 5.98
N LEU A 15 -5.71 -6.12 6.89
CA LEU A 15 -5.66 -7.53 6.50
C LEU A 15 -7.04 -8.11 6.21
N ARG A 16 -8.08 -7.59 6.86
CA ARG A 16 -9.45 -8.05 6.63
C ARG A 16 -10.21 -7.19 5.63
N SER A 17 -9.56 -6.22 5.02
CA SER A 17 -10.22 -5.35 4.08
C SER A 17 -10.65 -6.10 2.83
N GLU A 18 -11.89 -5.86 2.39
CA GLU A 18 -12.37 -6.42 1.13
C GLU A 18 -11.80 -5.69 -0.07
N LEU A 19 -11.38 -4.45 0.15
CA LEU A 19 -10.75 -3.65 -0.90
C LEU A 19 -9.24 -3.75 -0.80
N PRO A 20 -8.53 -3.55 -1.90
CA PRO A 20 -7.07 -3.36 -1.80
C PRO A 20 -6.77 -2.19 -0.87
N VAL A 21 -5.62 -2.22 -0.22
CA VAL A 21 -5.28 -1.20 0.77
C VAL A 21 -3.96 -0.53 0.39
N PHE A 22 -3.99 0.79 0.46
CA PHE A 22 -2.81 1.64 0.32
C PHE A 22 -2.42 2.06 1.74
N ALA A 23 -1.36 1.47 2.27
CA ALA A 23 -0.92 1.76 3.63
C ALA A 23 0.33 2.63 3.58
N CYS A 24 0.21 3.86 4.09
CA CYS A 24 1.30 4.82 4.07
C CYS A 24 1.93 4.90 5.45
N PHE A 25 3.21 4.58 5.53
CA PHE A 25 3.95 4.63 6.79
C PHE A 25 4.70 5.95 6.87
N VAL A 26 4.49 6.70 7.94
CA VAL A 26 5.05 8.04 8.10
C VAL A 26 5.52 8.24 9.54
N ALA A 27 6.17 9.36 9.80
CA ALA A 27 6.53 9.78 11.14
C ALA A 27 6.41 11.29 11.22
N ARG A 28 6.23 11.82 12.42
CA ARG A 28 6.05 13.26 12.61
C ARG A 28 7.26 14.07 12.17
N TRP A 29 8.45 13.51 12.36
CA TRP A 29 9.69 14.23 12.03
C TRP A 29 10.07 14.12 10.55
N CYS A 30 9.31 13.38 9.76
CA CYS A 30 9.66 13.09 8.38
C CYS A 30 9.12 14.17 7.45
N HIS A 31 10.00 15.08 7.03
CA HIS A 31 9.61 16.17 6.15
C HIS A 31 9.18 15.70 4.77
N THR A 32 9.85 14.66 4.26
CA THR A 32 9.51 14.14 2.94
C THR A 32 8.19 13.38 2.93
N CYS A 33 7.64 13.08 4.11
CA CYS A 33 6.35 12.44 4.19
C CYS A 33 5.21 13.39 3.82
N PHE A 34 5.37 14.69 4.07
CA PHE A 34 4.28 15.64 3.85
C PHE A 34 3.83 15.73 2.41
N PRO A 35 4.73 15.92 1.43
CA PRO A 35 4.26 15.97 0.03
C PRO A 35 3.64 14.67 -0.42
N THR A 36 4.18 13.54 0.01
CA THR A 36 3.61 12.24 -0.35
C THR A 36 2.23 12.08 0.27
N CYS A 37 2.07 12.48 1.54
CA CYS A 37 0.78 12.39 2.21
C CYS A 37 -0.26 13.30 1.55
N PHE A 38 0.16 14.48 1.11
CA PHE A 38 -0.75 15.40 0.44
C PHE A 38 -1.31 14.77 -0.84
N VAL A 39 -0.42 14.19 -1.66
CA VAL A 39 -0.84 13.52 -2.88
C VAL A 39 -1.71 12.31 -2.55
N ALA A 40 -1.34 11.56 -1.52
CA ALA A 40 -2.12 10.40 -1.13
C ALA A 40 -3.53 10.79 -0.69
N ASP A 41 -3.67 11.89 0.05
CA ASP A 41 -5.00 12.37 0.43
C ASP A 41 -5.86 12.66 -0.79
N GLU A 42 -5.27 13.27 -1.83
CA GLU A 42 -6.02 13.56 -3.05
C GLU A 42 -6.41 12.29 -3.77
N LEU A 43 -5.49 11.34 -3.86
CA LEU A 43 -5.78 10.07 -4.53
C LEU A 43 -6.80 9.25 -3.76
N ALA A 44 -6.82 9.37 -2.44
CA ALA A 44 -7.81 8.66 -1.62
C ALA A 44 -9.22 9.06 -2.01
N GLU A 45 -9.44 10.33 -2.34
CA GLU A 45 -10.74 10.78 -2.78
C GLU A 45 -11.09 10.23 -4.16
N GLU A 46 -10.10 10.18 -5.06
CA GLU A 46 -10.34 9.68 -6.40
C GLU A 46 -10.66 8.19 -6.42
N TYR A 47 -10.06 7.44 -5.51
CA TYR A 47 -10.22 5.98 -5.49
C TYR A 47 -11.17 5.51 -4.39
N GLU A 48 -11.97 6.41 -3.86
CA GLU A 48 -12.93 6.04 -2.83
C GLU A 48 -13.85 4.93 -3.33
N GLY A 49 -14.03 3.91 -2.50
CA GLY A 49 -14.83 2.76 -2.88
C GLY A 49 -14.09 1.70 -3.68
N LYS A 50 -12.89 2.02 -4.17
CA LYS A 50 -12.09 1.07 -4.94
C LYS A 50 -10.84 0.63 -4.20
N ILE A 51 -10.21 1.55 -3.48
CA ILE A 51 -9.00 1.29 -2.72
C ILE A 51 -9.14 1.98 -1.37
N LYS A 52 -8.79 1.27 -0.32
CA LYS A 52 -8.84 1.82 1.02
C LYS A 52 -7.47 2.43 1.34
N PHE A 53 -7.47 3.65 1.84
CA PHE A 53 -6.24 4.35 2.19
C PHE A 53 -6.13 4.47 3.71
N VAL A 54 -4.99 4.09 4.27
CA VAL A 54 -4.73 4.24 5.70
C VAL A 54 -3.33 4.80 5.90
N ARG A 55 -3.12 5.44 7.04
CA ARG A 55 -1.82 5.99 7.42
C ARG A 55 -1.41 5.39 8.75
N ILE A 56 -0.14 5.04 8.87
CA ILE A 56 0.38 4.37 10.05
C ILE A 56 1.62 5.12 10.52
N ASP A 57 1.65 5.44 11.81
CA ASP A 57 2.83 6.06 12.41
C ASP A 57 3.86 4.97 12.64
N ALA A 58 4.96 5.03 11.89
CA ALA A 58 5.97 3.98 11.92
C ALA A 58 6.71 3.92 13.27
N GLU A 59 6.82 5.05 13.94
CA GLU A 59 7.50 5.06 15.25
C GLU A 59 6.68 4.43 16.34
N LYS A 60 5.37 4.68 16.31
CA LYS A 60 4.48 4.14 17.32
C LYS A 60 4.11 2.69 17.08
N ASN A 61 4.37 2.18 15.88
CA ASN A 61 3.95 0.83 15.49
C ASN A 61 5.13 0.07 14.92
N SER A 62 6.19 -0.03 15.72
CA SER A 62 7.45 -0.61 15.28
C SER A 62 7.33 -2.07 14.89
N GLU A 63 6.42 -2.82 15.50
CA GLU A 63 6.25 -4.23 15.14
C GLU A 63 5.77 -4.38 13.72
N ILE A 64 4.81 -3.54 13.32
CA ILE A 64 4.31 -3.58 11.96
C ILE A 64 5.38 -3.10 10.99
N ARG A 65 6.11 -2.08 11.39
CA ARG A 65 7.20 -1.55 10.58
C ARG A 65 8.22 -2.63 10.25
N VAL A 66 8.64 -3.37 11.27
CA VAL A 66 9.63 -4.43 11.08
C VAL A 66 9.06 -5.57 10.25
N LYS A 67 7.83 -5.96 10.55
CA LYS A 67 7.20 -7.08 9.85
C LYS A 67 7.12 -6.84 8.34
N TYR A 68 6.85 -5.61 7.93
CA TYR A 68 6.68 -5.31 6.51
C TYR A 68 7.89 -4.61 5.91
N HIS A 69 9.02 -4.63 6.63
CA HIS A 69 10.31 -4.14 6.12
C HIS A 69 10.26 -2.68 5.70
N VAL A 70 9.66 -1.84 6.54
CA VAL A 70 9.58 -0.41 6.28
C VAL A 70 10.89 0.22 6.76
N ILE A 71 11.85 0.36 5.84
CA ILE A 71 13.19 0.82 6.17
C ILE A 71 13.43 2.28 5.83
N ALA A 72 12.50 2.90 5.14
CA ALA A 72 12.60 4.31 4.77
C ALA A 72 11.24 4.96 4.95
N LEU A 73 11.22 6.29 5.12
CA LEU A 73 9.97 7.03 5.26
C LEU A 73 9.96 8.17 4.26
N PRO A 74 8.83 8.42 3.62
CA PRO A 74 7.60 7.63 3.69
C PRO A 74 7.78 6.29 2.97
N SER A 75 7.01 5.29 3.38
CA SER A 75 6.94 4.04 2.65
C SER A 75 5.47 3.69 2.45
N ILE A 76 5.18 3.15 1.29
CA ILE A 76 3.83 2.74 0.96
C ILE A 76 3.85 1.25 0.69
N VAL A 77 2.97 0.51 1.35
CA VAL A 77 2.81 -0.90 1.11
C VAL A 77 1.39 -1.11 0.60
N LEU A 78 1.28 -1.73 -0.56
CA LEU A 78 -0.02 -2.04 -1.14
C LEU A 78 -0.39 -3.46 -0.76
N PHE A 79 -1.61 -3.63 -0.26
CA PHE A 79 -2.09 -4.94 0.18
C PHE A 79 -3.26 -5.37 -0.68
N GLN A 80 -3.35 -6.66 -0.94
CA GLN A 80 -4.50 -7.26 -1.59
C GLN A 80 -4.69 -8.66 -1.02
N ASP A 81 -5.92 -8.95 -0.58
CA ASP A 81 -6.26 -10.26 -0.03
C ASP A 81 -5.32 -10.62 1.12
N SER A 82 -5.12 -9.69 2.04
CA SER A 82 -4.32 -9.86 3.25
C SER A 82 -2.81 -9.98 3.00
N GLN A 83 -2.35 -9.76 1.78
CA GLN A 83 -0.94 -9.91 1.44
C GLN A 83 -0.35 -8.62 0.89
N PRO A 84 0.88 -8.27 1.27
CA PRO A 84 1.55 -7.16 0.61
C PRO A 84 1.92 -7.58 -0.82
N VAL A 85 1.54 -6.75 -1.78
CA VAL A 85 1.78 -7.07 -3.19
C VAL A 85 2.71 -6.08 -3.87
N ASN A 86 2.97 -4.93 -3.26
CA ASN A 86 3.90 -3.96 -3.81
C ASN A 86 4.38 -3.04 -2.70
N ARG A 87 5.54 -2.45 -2.91
CA ARG A 87 6.16 -1.58 -1.91
C ARG A 87 6.84 -0.43 -2.62
N LEU A 88 6.57 0.79 -2.16
CA LEU A 88 7.15 2.00 -2.72
C LEU A 88 7.90 2.71 -1.61
N LEU A 89 9.20 2.87 -1.76
CA LEU A 89 10.04 3.43 -0.72
C LEU A 89 10.39 4.87 -1.03
N GLY A 90 10.28 5.73 -0.02
CA GLY A 90 10.67 7.11 -0.14
C GLY A 90 9.62 7.96 -0.84
N TYR A 91 10.00 9.19 -1.16
CA TYR A 91 9.12 10.14 -1.81
C TYR A 91 8.60 9.60 -3.15
N GLN A 92 7.32 9.78 -3.39
CA GLN A 92 6.68 9.33 -4.63
C GLN A 92 5.90 10.48 -5.24
N GLU A 93 6.01 10.63 -6.54
CA GLU A 93 5.22 11.60 -7.27
C GLU A 93 3.84 11.04 -7.59
N ARG A 94 2.91 11.96 -7.87
CA ARG A 94 1.53 11.57 -8.16
C ARG A 94 1.44 10.52 -9.28
N ALA A 95 2.19 10.71 -10.36
CA ALA A 95 2.14 9.80 -11.50
C ALA A 95 2.58 8.39 -11.10
N SER A 96 3.63 8.30 -10.27
CA SER A 96 4.13 7.02 -9.80
C SER A 96 3.09 6.32 -8.93
N LEU A 97 2.46 7.05 -8.03
CA LEU A 97 1.43 6.47 -7.17
C LEU A 97 0.22 6.03 -7.98
N ARG A 98 -0.20 6.87 -8.93
CA ARG A 98 -1.35 6.52 -9.76
C ARG A 98 -1.09 5.26 -10.57
N GLU A 99 0.11 5.14 -11.13
CA GLU A 99 0.45 3.96 -11.91
C GLU A 99 0.37 2.70 -11.06
N SER A 100 0.89 2.77 -9.83
CA SER A 100 0.84 1.61 -8.92
C SER A 100 -0.59 1.25 -8.56
N LEU A 101 -1.45 2.25 -8.37
CA LEU A 101 -2.83 2.00 -8.02
C LEU A 101 -3.62 1.41 -9.18
N GLU A 102 -3.35 1.90 -10.41
CA GLU A 102 -4.01 1.33 -11.59
C GLU A 102 -3.57 -0.11 -11.82
N THR A 103 -2.29 -0.39 -11.62
CA THR A 103 -1.79 -1.76 -11.73
C THR A 103 -2.46 -2.67 -10.71
N LEU A 104 -2.60 -2.18 -9.48
CA LEU A 104 -3.24 -2.94 -8.41
C LEU A 104 -4.67 -3.31 -8.78
N LEU A 105 -5.42 -2.35 -9.30
CA LEU A 105 -6.81 -2.60 -9.68
C LEU A 105 -6.91 -3.53 -10.88
N ALA A 106 -6.00 -3.40 -11.83
CA ALA A 106 -6.00 -4.28 -13.01
C ALA A 106 -5.69 -5.71 -12.62
N GLU A 107 -4.72 -5.90 -11.73
CA GLU A 107 -4.36 -7.23 -11.28
C GLU A 107 -5.48 -7.88 -10.48
N ARG A 108 -6.20 -7.08 -9.70
CA ARG A 108 -7.31 -7.59 -8.93
C ARG A 108 -8.40 -8.15 -9.87
N GLN A 109 -8.70 -7.40 -10.94
CA GLN A 109 -9.68 -7.85 -11.90
C GLN A 109 -9.24 -9.12 -12.61
N THR A 110 -7.94 -9.20 -12.94
CA THR A 110 -7.39 -10.34 -13.61
C THR A 110 -7.42 -11.59 -12.73
N SER A 111 -7.12 -11.41 -11.43
CA SER A 111 -7.02 -12.55 -10.53
C SER A 111 -8.35 -13.23 -10.32
N THR A 112 -9.47 -12.56 -10.56
CA THR A 112 -10.74 -13.23 -10.43
C THR A 112 -10.99 -14.19 -11.57
N GLY A 113 -10.22 -14.08 -12.65
CA GLY A 113 -10.40 -14.93 -13.79
C GLY A 113 -9.57 -16.18 -13.78
N THR A 114 -8.56 -16.25 -12.98
CA THR A 114 -7.72 -17.40 -13.04
C THR A 114 -7.04 -17.80 -11.80
N LEU A 115 -6.60 -18.07 -11.98
CA LEU A 115 -5.74 -18.20 -11.08
C LEU A 115 -4.51 -18.72 -11.30
N ASP A 116 -4.60 -18.36 -12.10
CA ASP A 116 -3.60 -18.66 -12.28
C ASP A 116 -2.58 -18.48 -12.35
N ARG A 117 -2.46 -18.26 -12.71
CA ARG A 117 -1.43 -18.09 -12.85
C ARG A 117 -0.48 -18.34 -12.34
N ASP A 118 -0.72 -18.76 -12.65
CA ASP A 118 0.13 -18.96 -12.27
C ASP A 118 0.98 -18.99 -12.17
N ASP A 119 0.78 -18.99 -12.86
CA ASP A 119 1.57 -18.81 -12.80
C ASP A 119 2.38 -18.61 -12.59
N GLY A 120 2.48 -18.68 -12.89
CA GLY A 120 3.16 -18.17 -12.79
C GLY A 120 3.91 -17.91 -12.72
N LYS A 121 4.03 -17.68 -13.12
CA LYS A 121 4.69 -17.09 -13.15
C LYS A 121 5.31 -16.60 -12.78
N THR A 122 5.17 -16.69 -13.23
CA THR A 122 5.65 -15.92 -12.97
C THR A 122 6.22 -15.51 -12.61
N LYS A 123 6.28 -15.56 -12.96
CA LYS A 123 6.77 -14.87 -12.71
C LYS A 123 7.26 -14.45 -12.08
N ASP A 124 7.12 -14.72 -12.58
CA ASP A 124 7.56 -14.04 -12.03
C ASP A 124 8.01 -13.64 -11.58
N ASP A 125 7.98 -13.74 -12.00
CA ASP A 125 8.38 -13.04 -11.61
C ASP A 125 8.78 -12.54 -11.14
N GLN A 126 8.79 -12.57 -11.36
CA GLN A 126 9.11 -11.85 -10.94
C GLN A 126 9.50 -11.29 -10.25
N SER A 127 9.34 -11.45 -10.50
CA SER A 127 9.68 -10.77 -9.88
C SER A 127 10.21 -10.29 -9.35
N ASP A 128 10.13 -10.36 -9.84
CA ASP A 128 10.61 -9.77 -9.34
C ASP A 128 11.02 -9.17 -8.82
N SER A 129 10.90 -9.20 -9.10
CA SER A 129 11.27 -8.55 -8.58
C SER A 129 11.56 -8.08 -7.89
N LEU A 130 11.46 -8.07 -8.07
CA LEU A 130 11.75 -7.68 -7.40
C LEU A 130 12.14 -7.60 -7.13
#